data_5cd11b013c4d5411f8124982c5e5eff5
#
_entry.id   5cd11b013c4d5411f8124982c5e5eff5
#
_cell.length_a   1.000
_cell.length_b   1.000
_cell.length_c   1.000
_cell.angle_alpha   90.00
_cell.angle_beta   90.00
_cell.angle_gamma   90.00
#
_symmetry.space_group_name_H-M   'P 1'
#
loop_
_entity.id
_entity.type
_entity.pdbx_description
1 polymer ?
#
loop_
_entity_poly.entity_id
_entity_poly.type
_entity_poly.pdbx_seq_one_letter_code
_entity_poly.pdbx_strand_id
1 'polypeptide(L)'
;TTLFRSCEELGIRNQFEVEVLSYGHLPLAYSARCFTARSEDRPKDECETCCIKYPTGRSMLSQENQQVFVLNGIQTMSGYVYNLGNELTSMHGLVDMVRLSPMGNETFAMLEAFRANENGAAPLDLTSNSDCNGYWKRLPGLVLQA
;
A
#
# COMPACT_ATOMS: atom_id res chain seq x y z
N THR A 1 4.98 -9.09 10.65
CA THR A 1 5.87 -10.24 10.99
C THR A 1 5.98 -10.47 12.49
N THR A 2 6.15 -9.46 13.33
CA THR A 2 6.19 -9.60 14.80
C THR A 2 4.83 -10.09 15.33
N LEU A 3 3.73 -9.52 14.84
CA LEU A 3 2.38 -9.92 15.22
C LEU A 3 2.11 -11.40 14.92
N PHE A 4 2.45 -11.88 13.72
CA PHE A 4 2.24 -13.29 13.35
C PHE A 4 3.00 -14.24 14.26
N ARG A 5 4.27 -13.96 14.53
CA ARG A 5 5.07 -14.77 15.46
C ARG A 5 4.46 -14.81 16.86
N SER A 6 4.02 -13.66 17.39
CA SER A 6 3.37 -13.61 18.69
C SER A 6 2.08 -14.44 18.72
N CYS A 7 1.29 -14.42 17.64
CA CYS A 7 0.07 -15.22 17.54
C CYS A 7 0.36 -16.73 17.51
N GLU A 8 1.43 -17.15 16.82
CA GLU A 8 1.89 -18.53 16.80
C GLU A 8 2.40 -18.98 18.19
N GLU A 9 3.26 -18.17 18.82
CA GLU A 9 3.82 -18.44 20.16
C GLU A 9 2.73 -18.55 21.23
N LEU A 10 1.66 -17.77 21.12
CA LEU A 10 0.51 -17.82 22.02
C LEU A 10 -0.51 -18.91 21.65
N GLY A 11 -0.35 -19.60 20.54
CA GLY A 11 -1.29 -20.63 20.06
C GLY A 11 -2.68 -20.12 19.70
N ILE A 12 -2.82 -18.82 19.39
CA ILE A 12 -4.10 -18.17 19.10
C ILE A 12 -4.32 -17.90 17.60
N ARG A 13 -3.41 -18.31 16.73
CA ARG A 13 -3.45 -18.03 15.28
C ARG A 13 -4.78 -18.43 14.62
N ASN A 14 -5.39 -19.52 15.08
CA ASN A 14 -6.64 -20.05 14.53
C ASN A 14 -7.92 -19.42 15.11
N GLN A 15 -7.80 -18.41 15.97
CA GLN A 15 -8.95 -17.76 16.61
C GLN A 15 -9.45 -16.53 15.86
N PHE A 16 -8.73 -16.07 14.82
CA PHE A 16 -9.07 -14.91 14.03
C PHE A 16 -8.47 -15.01 12.62
N GLU A 17 -9.07 -14.30 11.70
CA GLU A 17 -8.55 -14.14 10.34
C GLU A 17 -7.53 -12.99 10.29
N VAL A 18 -6.49 -13.16 9.51
CA VAL A 18 -5.42 -12.18 9.31
C VAL A 18 -5.48 -11.62 7.90
N GLU A 19 -5.72 -10.32 7.80
CA GLU A 19 -5.66 -9.58 6.55
C GLU A 19 -4.36 -8.79 6.46
N VAL A 20 -3.72 -8.80 5.29
CA VAL A 20 -2.53 -7.99 4.99
C VAL A 20 -2.78 -7.12 3.76
N LEU A 21 -2.54 -5.81 3.89
CA LEU A 21 -2.47 -4.93 2.73
C LEU A 21 -1.26 -5.35 1.89
N SER A 22 -1.51 -5.80 0.67
CA SER A 22 -0.49 -6.41 -0.19
C SER A 22 -0.21 -5.63 -1.46
N TYR A 23 -1.06 -4.65 -1.79
CA TYR A 23 -0.83 -3.75 -2.93
C TYR A 23 -1.45 -2.39 -2.71
N GLY A 24 -0.69 -1.34 -3.03
CA GLY A 24 -1.12 0.05 -3.01
C GLY A 24 -0.30 0.94 -2.08
N HIS A 25 -0.60 2.21 -2.07
CA HIS A 25 0.04 3.14 -1.14
C HIS A 25 -0.40 2.86 0.30
N LEU A 26 0.57 2.73 1.21
CA LEU A 26 0.29 2.51 2.62
C LEU A 26 -0.33 3.77 3.24
N PRO A 27 -1.46 3.68 3.94
CA PRO A 27 -1.99 4.78 4.74
C PRO A 27 -1.08 4.99 5.95
N LEU A 28 -0.47 6.18 6.05
CA LEU A 28 0.49 6.50 7.11
C LEU A 28 -0.12 7.38 8.19
N ALA A 29 -0.90 8.38 7.80
CA ALA A 29 -1.49 9.33 8.73
C ALA A 29 -2.75 9.99 8.17
N TYR A 30 -3.59 10.48 9.09
CA TYR A 30 -4.74 11.32 8.79
C TYR A 30 -4.56 12.70 9.44
N SER A 31 -4.89 13.75 8.70
CA SER A 31 -4.82 15.12 9.15
C SER A 31 -6.22 15.70 9.39
N ALA A 32 -6.36 16.57 10.35
CA ALA A 32 -7.57 17.39 10.52
C ALA A 32 -7.78 18.39 9.36
N ARG A 33 -6.72 18.65 8.58
CA ARG A 33 -6.75 19.58 7.44
C ARG A 33 -6.65 18.82 6.13
N CYS A 34 -7.44 19.26 5.14
CA CYS A 34 -7.36 18.73 3.78
C CYS A 34 -6.12 19.31 3.07
N PHE A 35 -5.16 18.46 2.76
CA PHE A 35 -3.93 18.87 2.05
C PHE A 35 -4.23 19.30 0.61
N THR A 36 -5.18 18.65 -0.07
CA THR A 36 -5.55 19.01 -1.44
C THR A 36 -6.17 20.40 -1.48
N ALA A 37 -7.14 20.72 -0.60
CA ALA A 37 -7.73 22.06 -0.55
C ALA A 37 -6.67 23.13 -0.24
N ARG A 38 -5.79 22.86 0.72
CA ARG A 38 -4.70 23.77 1.08
C ARG A 38 -3.73 24.02 -0.08
N SER A 39 -3.43 22.98 -0.88
CA SER A 39 -2.54 23.13 -2.05
C SER A 39 -3.17 23.88 -3.21
N GLU A 40 -4.50 24.05 -3.19
CA GLU A 40 -5.28 24.88 -4.10
C GLU A 40 -5.61 26.27 -3.49
N ASP A 41 -5.01 26.58 -2.35
CA ASP A 41 -5.26 27.81 -1.58
C ASP A 41 -6.74 28.02 -1.24
N ARG A 42 -7.46 26.92 -0.94
CA ARG A 42 -8.89 26.93 -0.62
C ARG A 42 -9.13 26.62 0.85
N PRO A 43 -10.05 27.34 1.51
CA PRO A 43 -10.55 26.95 2.83
C PRO A 43 -11.26 25.60 2.73
N LYS A 44 -11.27 24.83 3.84
CA LYS A 44 -11.88 23.51 3.88
C LYS A 44 -13.35 23.51 3.48
N ASP A 45 -14.08 24.54 3.92
CA ASP A 45 -15.53 24.66 3.73
C ASP A 45 -15.91 25.12 2.33
N GLU A 46 -14.94 25.62 1.56
CA GLU A 46 -15.11 26.08 0.17
C GLU A 46 -14.27 25.27 -0.83
N CYS A 47 -13.90 24.05 -0.46
CA CYS A 47 -12.99 23.25 -1.29
C CYS A 47 -13.63 22.71 -2.58
N GLU A 48 -14.97 22.73 -2.67
CA GLU A 48 -15.72 22.25 -3.85
C GLU A 48 -15.25 20.86 -4.34
N THR A 49 -14.82 20.01 -3.41
CA THR A 49 -14.28 18.69 -3.73
C THR A 49 -13.15 18.68 -4.76
N CYS A 50 -12.27 19.69 -4.72
CA CYS A 50 -11.16 19.86 -5.68
C CYS A 50 -10.23 18.63 -5.78
N CYS A 51 -10.26 17.72 -4.79
CA CYS A 51 -9.53 16.45 -4.82
C CYS A 51 -9.92 15.53 -6.01
N ILE A 52 -11.10 15.70 -6.60
CA ILE A 52 -11.52 14.96 -7.80
C ILE A 52 -10.56 15.19 -8.97
N LYS A 53 -9.89 16.35 -9.02
CA LYS A 53 -8.88 16.66 -10.04
C LYS A 53 -7.62 15.80 -9.91
N TYR A 54 -7.41 15.16 -8.76
CA TYR A 54 -6.22 14.40 -8.41
C TYR A 54 -6.59 12.99 -7.95
N PRO A 55 -7.08 12.12 -8.84
CA PRO A 55 -7.57 10.78 -8.48
C PRO A 55 -6.51 9.90 -7.85
N THR A 56 -5.23 10.10 -8.19
CA THR A 56 -4.08 9.38 -7.61
C THR A 56 -3.45 10.13 -6.42
N GLY A 57 -4.03 11.25 -5.99
CA GLY A 57 -3.44 12.13 -4.99
C GLY A 57 -2.37 13.05 -5.56
N ARG A 58 -1.70 13.80 -4.69
CA ARG A 58 -0.61 14.74 -5.03
C ARG A 58 0.70 14.22 -4.46
N SER A 59 1.68 13.99 -5.32
CA SER A 59 3.01 13.55 -4.91
C SER A 59 3.74 14.68 -4.18
N MET A 60 4.41 14.32 -3.08
CA MET A 60 5.32 15.17 -2.34
C MET A 60 6.74 14.64 -2.52
N LEU A 61 7.62 15.49 -3.04
CA LEU A 61 9.00 15.16 -3.31
C LEU A 61 9.93 15.76 -2.25
N SER A 62 11.04 15.09 -1.97
CA SER A 62 12.15 15.63 -1.22
C SER A 62 12.93 16.67 -2.05
N GLN A 63 13.93 17.33 -1.43
CA GLN A 63 14.82 18.24 -2.14
C GLN A 63 15.66 17.53 -3.20
N GLU A 64 15.93 16.24 -3.01
CA GLU A 64 16.65 15.36 -3.94
C GLU A 64 15.73 14.74 -5.01
N ASN A 65 14.50 15.24 -5.12
CA ASN A 65 13.51 14.80 -6.10
C ASN A 65 13.00 13.36 -5.88
N GLN A 66 13.15 12.82 -4.66
CA GLN A 66 12.62 11.51 -4.29
C GLN A 66 11.16 11.64 -3.84
N GLN A 67 10.27 10.79 -4.32
CA GLN A 67 8.89 10.75 -3.88
C GLN A 67 8.80 10.19 -2.45
N VAL A 68 8.39 11.05 -1.51
CA VAL A 68 8.33 10.69 -0.08
C VAL A 68 6.92 10.29 0.32
N PHE A 69 5.92 11.07 -0.11
CA PHE A 69 4.51 10.84 0.21
C PHE A 69 3.60 11.08 -0.99
N VAL A 70 2.39 10.52 -0.87
CA VAL A 70 1.24 10.93 -1.66
C VAL A 70 0.20 11.50 -0.70
N LEU A 71 -0.27 12.72 -0.99
CA LEU A 71 -1.29 13.41 -0.21
C LEU A 71 -2.63 13.31 -0.93
N ASN A 72 -3.63 12.72 -0.28
CA ASN A 72 -4.97 12.60 -0.83
C ASN A 72 -6.02 13.09 0.17
N GLY A 73 -6.54 14.28 -0.06
CA GLY A 73 -7.46 14.92 0.87
C GLY A 73 -6.82 15.12 2.25
N ILE A 74 -7.34 14.41 3.25
CA ILE A 74 -6.82 14.41 4.63
C ILE A 74 -5.79 13.30 4.88
N GLN A 75 -5.57 12.40 3.91
CA GLN A 75 -4.74 11.24 4.08
C GLN A 75 -3.33 11.48 3.54
N THR A 76 -2.34 11.10 4.34
CA THR A 76 -0.94 10.97 3.91
C THR A 76 -0.65 9.50 3.69
N MET A 77 -0.15 9.18 2.51
CA MET A 77 0.18 7.81 2.10
C MET A 77 1.67 7.69 1.76
N SER A 78 2.18 6.46 1.69
CA SER A 78 3.56 6.19 1.25
C SER A 78 3.80 6.73 -0.17
N GLY A 79 5.00 7.22 -0.43
CA GLY A 79 5.39 7.68 -1.76
C GLY A 79 5.51 6.54 -2.76
N TYR A 80 6.05 5.40 -2.30
CA TYR A 80 6.16 4.19 -3.09
C TYR A 80 4.95 3.29 -2.90
N VAL A 81 4.64 2.48 -3.91
CA VAL A 81 3.59 1.48 -3.87
C VAL A 81 4.10 0.28 -3.08
N TYR A 82 3.42 -0.07 -2.00
CA TYR A 82 3.70 -1.30 -1.28
C TYR A 82 3.18 -2.47 -2.11
N ASN A 83 4.06 -3.39 -2.48
CA ASN A 83 3.74 -4.49 -3.37
C ASN A 83 4.33 -5.80 -2.86
N LEU A 84 3.45 -6.72 -2.50
CA LEU A 84 3.78 -8.06 -2.01
C LEU A 84 3.37 -9.16 -3.01
N GLY A 85 3.17 -8.83 -4.28
CA GLY A 85 2.75 -9.79 -5.30
C GLY A 85 3.72 -10.97 -5.48
N ASN A 86 5.01 -10.75 -5.23
CA ASN A 86 6.04 -11.79 -5.28
C ASN A 86 6.19 -12.55 -3.95
N GLU A 87 5.50 -12.11 -2.87
CA GLU A 87 5.64 -12.67 -1.52
C GLU A 87 4.53 -13.65 -1.14
N LEU A 88 3.56 -13.91 -2.01
CA LEU A 88 2.36 -14.70 -1.71
C LEU A 88 2.70 -16.09 -1.16
N THR A 89 3.70 -16.75 -1.71
CA THR A 89 4.16 -18.05 -1.21
C THR A 89 4.61 -17.98 0.26
N SER A 90 5.26 -16.87 0.65
CA SER A 90 5.72 -16.66 2.03
C SER A 90 4.59 -16.35 3.01
N MET A 91 3.40 -16.06 2.50
CA MET A 91 2.20 -15.77 3.29
C MET A 91 1.38 -17.00 3.61
N HIS A 92 1.59 -18.13 2.93
CA HIS A 92 0.83 -19.35 3.13
C HIS A 92 0.87 -19.80 4.59
N GLY A 93 -0.31 -20.07 5.15
CA GLY A 93 -0.47 -20.46 6.57
C GLY A 93 -0.35 -19.31 7.59
N LEU A 94 0.07 -18.11 7.15
CA LEU A 94 0.20 -16.93 8.00
C LEU A 94 -0.91 -15.91 7.78
N VAL A 95 -1.37 -15.78 6.55
CA VAL A 95 -2.33 -14.77 6.09
C VAL A 95 -3.52 -15.47 5.48
N ASP A 96 -4.73 -15.03 5.83
CA ASP A 96 -5.98 -15.57 5.29
C ASP A 96 -6.50 -14.72 4.14
N MET A 97 -6.25 -13.41 4.18
CA MET A 97 -6.71 -12.47 3.17
C MET A 97 -5.61 -11.49 2.78
N VAL A 98 -5.45 -11.28 1.48
CA VAL A 98 -4.62 -10.20 0.93
C VAL A 98 -5.53 -9.09 0.41
N ARG A 99 -5.25 -7.86 0.84
CA ARG A 99 -6.00 -6.69 0.42
C ARG A 99 -5.21 -5.88 -0.60
N LEU A 100 -5.89 -5.53 -1.69
CA LEU A 100 -5.39 -4.64 -2.73
C LEU A 100 -6.12 -3.31 -2.63
N SER A 101 -5.40 -2.20 -2.54
CA SER A 101 -5.99 -0.87 -2.61
C SER A 101 -6.25 -0.51 -4.08
N PRO A 102 -7.43 0.04 -4.41
CA PRO A 102 -7.71 0.51 -5.77
C PRO A 102 -6.73 1.62 -6.18
N MET A 103 -6.11 1.47 -7.35
CA MET A 103 -5.18 2.44 -7.94
C MET A 103 -5.58 2.83 -9.37
N GLY A 104 -6.88 2.92 -9.61
CA GLY A 104 -7.45 3.23 -10.92
C GLY A 104 -7.72 1.98 -11.76
N ASN A 105 -7.66 2.11 -13.08
CA ASN A 105 -8.04 1.05 -14.01
C ASN A 105 -7.13 -0.19 -13.95
N GLU A 106 -5.92 -0.05 -13.45
CA GLU A 106 -4.94 -1.14 -13.34
C GLU A 106 -5.27 -2.12 -12.21
N THR A 107 -6.19 -1.77 -11.32
CA THR A 107 -6.55 -2.59 -10.15
C THR A 107 -7.01 -4.00 -10.54
N PHE A 108 -7.83 -4.12 -11.59
CA PHE A 108 -8.33 -5.43 -12.02
C PHE A 108 -7.22 -6.29 -12.64
N ALA A 109 -6.35 -5.70 -13.44
CA ALA A 109 -5.20 -6.42 -13.99
C ALA A 109 -4.27 -6.92 -12.89
N MET A 110 -4.03 -6.09 -11.86
CA MET A 110 -3.24 -6.48 -10.70
C MET A 110 -3.91 -7.59 -9.89
N LEU A 111 -5.23 -7.54 -9.70
CA LEU A 111 -5.98 -8.59 -9.03
C LEU A 111 -5.83 -9.95 -9.75
N GLU A 112 -5.95 -9.98 -11.07
CA GLU A 112 -5.76 -11.20 -11.86
C GLU A 112 -4.31 -11.71 -11.77
N ALA A 113 -3.33 -10.81 -11.78
CA ALA A 113 -1.92 -11.16 -11.61
C ALA A 113 -1.63 -11.77 -10.23
N PHE A 114 -2.19 -11.18 -9.15
CA PHE A 114 -2.10 -11.75 -7.79
C PHE A 114 -2.72 -13.15 -7.72
N ARG A 115 -3.89 -13.35 -8.31
CA ARG A 115 -4.54 -14.68 -8.39
C ARG A 115 -3.72 -15.70 -9.16
N ALA A 116 -3.10 -15.28 -10.26
CA ALA A 116 -2.21 -16.15 -11.03
C ALA A 116 -0.99 -16.59 -10.21
N ASN A 117 -0.37 -15.66 -9.48
CA ASN A 117 0.77 -15.96 -8.60
C ASN A 117 0.39 -16.86 -7.42
N GLU A 118 -0.80 -16.68 -6.83
CA GLU A 118 -1.32 -17.52 -5.74
C GLU A 118 -1.52 -18.97 -6.19
N ASN A 119 -2.03 -19.17 -7.40
CA ASN A 119 -2.29 -20.49 -7.96
C ASN A 119 -1.04 -21.24 -8.45
N GLY A 120 0.15 -20.65 -8.33
CA GLY A 120 1.43 -21.31 -8.63
C GLY A 120 1.70 -21.54 -10.12
N ALA A 121 0.90 -20.97 -11.02
CA ALA A 121 1.26 -20.85 -12.42
C ALA A 121 2.45 -19.90 -12.49
N ALA A 122 3.57 -20.29 -13.09
CA ALA A 122 4.85 -19.58 -13.19
C ALA A 122 4.82 -18.14 -12.60
N PRO A 123 5.42 -17.90 -11.44
CA PRO A 123 5.27 -16.62 -10.75
C PRO A 123 5.72 -15.48 -11.64
N LEU A 124 4.79 -14.56 -11.93
CA LEU A 124 5.10 -13.33 -12.65
C LEU A 124 5.81 -12.39 -11.68
N ASP A 125 6.87 -11.75 -12.16
CA ASP A 125 7.44 -10.61 -11.43
C ASP A 125 6.46 -9.44 -11.52
N LEU A 126 5.85 -9.10 -10.39
CA LEU A 126 4.84 -8.05 -10.29
C LEU A 126 5.42 -6.74 -9.76
N THR A 127 6.73 -6.64 -9.56
CA THR A 127 7.37 -5.44 -9.01
C THR A 127 7.80 -4.46 -10.09
N SER A 128 7.81 -3.20 -9.72
CA SER A 128 8.33 -2.08 -10.52
C SER A 128 9.33 -1.25 -9.72
N ASN A 129 10.07 -0.37 -10.38
CA ASN A 129 11.04 0.52 -9.72
C ASN A 129 10.41 1.53 -8.73
N SER A 130 9.09 1.71 -8.79
CA SER A 130 8.31 2.55 -7.87
C SER A 130 7.69 1.79 -6.72
N ASP A 131 8.00 0.50 -6.59
CA ASP A 131 7.45 -0.36 -5.55
C ASP A 131 8.39 -0.50 -4.36
N CYS A 132 7.84 -0.97 -3.25
CA CYS A 132 8.58 -1.32 -2.05
C CYS A 132 7.94 -2.53 -1.34
N ASN A 133 8.75 -3.34 -0.67
CA ASN A 133 8.32 -4.46 0.16
C ASN A 133 9.11 -4.56 1.48
N GLY A 134 9.89 -3.51 1.79
CA GLY A 134 10.84 -3.51 2.89
C GLY A 134 10.23 -3.91 4.24
N TYR A 135 9.04 -3.43 4.58
CA TYR A 135 8.38 -3.80 5.84
C TYR A 135 8.12 -5.31 5.95
N TRP A 136 7.76 -5.97 4.88
CA TRP A 136 7.59 -7.44 4.87
C TRP A 136 8.92 -8.14 5.10
N LYS A 137 9.98 -7.64 4.47
CA LYS A 137 11.35 -8.17 4.57
C LYS A 137 12.10 -7.72 5.85
N ARG A 138 11.47 -6.94 6.75
CA ARG A 138 12.08 -6.33 7.96
C ARG A 138 13.19 -5.34 7.63
N LEU A 139 13.05 -4.64 6.52
CA LEU A 139 13.93 -3.59 6.05
C LEU A 139 13.22 -2.23 6.13
N PRO A 140 13.91 -1.11 5.92
CA PRO A 140 13.27 0.20 5.79
C PRO A 140 12.14 0.18 4.74
N GLY A 141 11.03 0.87 5.03
CA GLY A 141 9.79 0.76 4.26
C GLY A 141 9.90 1.12 2.78
N LEU A 142 10.86 1.97 2.40
CA LEU A 142 11.07 2.39 1.01
C LEU A 142 11.95 1.43 0.19
N VAL A 143 12.46 0.37 0.80
CA VAL A 143 13.32 -0.60 0.12
C VAL A 143 12.48 -1.58 -0.68
N LEU A 144 12.92 -1.87 -1.90
CA LEU A 144 12.49 -3.01 -2.69
C LEU A 144 13.57 -4.09 -2.64
N GLN A 145 13.22 -5.28 -2.20
CA GLN A 145 14.09 -6.45 -2.21
C GLN A 145 13.45 -7.55 -3.05
N ALA A 146 14.18 -8.02 -4.04
CA ALA A 146 13.81 -9.17 -4.83
C ALA A 146 13.83 -10.48 -4.01
#